data_9c1187790dfe4bc3e51f82c69834321f
#
_entry.id   9c1187790dfe4bc3e51f82c69834321f
#
_cell.length_a   1.000
_cell.length_b   1.000
_cell.length_c   1.000
_cell.angle_alpha   90.00
_cell.angle_beta   90.00
_cell.angle_gamma   90.00
#
_symmetry.space_group_name_H-M   'P 1'
#
loop_
_entity.id
_entity.type
_entity.pdbx_description
1 polymer ?
#
loop_
_entity_poly.entity_id
_entity_poly.type
_entity_poly.pdbx_seq_one_letter_code
_entity_poly.pdbx_strand_id
1 'polypeptide(L)'
;NGTDRINAKELMSVIKKLYAEYEVPAYMQDCTYFYQQKWIFSMKDVLRTRREMFGLTQEQLCEGICSVKSLRRAEKGQTDMQRETLKKLLNRLGLSGQMQWSRLITSDREVIRMAEELADYINDRKFSVASKQLESLKSRIDLDIPQNKQYFLEKQALLEFEQGKVTREEFVKMEKEALECTLRAENLYRKENVYLTEREIICIS
;
A
#
# COMPACT_ATOMS: atom_id res chain seq x y z
N ASN A 1 9.27 6.40 -31.17
CA ASN A 1 10.57 6.65 -31.76
C ASN A 1 11.22 5.32 -32.16
N GLY A 2 11.83 5.24 -33.39
CA GLY A 2 12.36 4.00 -33.94
C GLY A 2 13.51 3.39 -33.15
N THR A 3 14.34 4.21 -32.53
CA THR A 3 15.48 3.82 -31.71
C THR A 3 15.06 3.04 -30.44
N ASP A 4 13.99 3.45 -29.78
CA ASP A 4 13.51 2.80 -28.55
C ASP A 4 12.96 1.39 -28.83
N ARG A 5 12.38 1.18 -30.01
CA ARG A 5 11.89 -0.15 -30.45
C ARG A 5 13.02 -1.11 -30.78
N ILE A 6 14.14 -0.61 -31.34
CA ILE A 6 15.32 -1.43 -31.65
C ILE A 6 15.95 -1.90 -30.33
N ASN A 7 16.19 -0.98 -29.40
CA ASN A 7 16.76 -1.29 -28.08
C ASN A 7 15.91 -2.29 -27.30
N ALA A 8 14.58 -2.17 -27.33
CA ALA A 8 13.69 -3.11 -26.66
C ALA A 8 13.76 -4.53 -27.26
N LYS A 9 13.87 -4.66 -28.57
CA LYS A 9 14.01 -5.97 -29.23
C LYS A 9 15.35 -6.64 -28.92
N GLU A 10 16.42 -5.88 -28.88
CA GLU A 10 17.75 -6.36 -28.52
C GLU A 10 17.77 -6.81 -27.06
N LEU A 11 17.22 -6.00 -26.16
CA LEU A 11 17.09 -6.35 -24.75
C LEU A 11 16.29 -7.63 -24.54
N MET A 12 15.15 -7.77 -25.20
CA MET A 12 14.33 -9.00 -25.15
C MET A 12 15.07 -10.22 -25.69
N SER A 13 15.91 -10.05 -26.71
CA SER A 13 16.75 -11.14 -27.22
C SER A 13 17.78 -11.60 -26.19
N VAL A 14 18.41 -10.65 -25.49
CA VAL A 14 19.39 -10.95 -24.42
C VAL A 14 18.70 -11.65 -23.25
N ILE A 15 17.55 -11.15 -22.80
CA ILE A 15 16.76 -11.75 -21.71
C ILE A 15 16.38 -13.19 -22.05
N LYS A 16 15.90 -13.46 -23.27
CA LYS A 16 15.56 -14.83 -23.69
C LYS A 16 16.77 -15.76 -23.69
N LYS A 17 17.95 -15.29 -24.08
CA LYS A 17 19.19 -16.07 -23.99
C LYS A 17 19.55 -16.39 -22.54
N LEU A 18 19.44 -15.42 -21.65
CA LEU A 18 19.67 -15.63 -20.20
C LEU A 18 18.68 -16.64 -19.63
N TYR A 19 17.39 -16.54 -19.96
CA TYR A 19 16.40 -17.51 -19.52
C TYR A 19 16.71 -18.94 -19.98
N ALA A 20 17.20 -19.11 -21.20
CA ALA A 20 17.63 -20.41 -21.71
C ALA A 20 18.91 -20.91 -21.03
N GLU A 21 19.88 -20.04 -20.82
CA GLU A 21 21.15 -20.38 -20.15
C GLU A 21 20.97 -20.80 -18.69
N TYR A 22 20.04 -20.15 -17.97
CA TYR A 22 19.76 -20.46 -16.55
C TYR A 22 18.54 -21.36 -16.35
N GLU A 23 18.04 -22.00 -17.42
CA GLU A 23 16.91 -22.93 -17.41
C GLU A 23 15.67 -22.38 -16.66
N VAL A 24 15.41 -21.07 -16.81
CA VAL A 24 14.28 -20.41 -16.11
C VAL A 24 12.97 -21.02 -16.56
N PRO A 25 12.12 -21.51 -15.65
CA PRO A 25 10.83 -22.11 -15.99
C PRO A 25 9.93 -21.17 -16.79
N ALA A 26 9.16 -21.71 -17.75
CA ALA A 26 8.33 -20.91 -18.66
C ALA A 26 7.35 -19.97 -17.96
N TYR A 27 6.79 -20.39 -16.81
CA TYR A 27 5.88 -19.57 -16.01
C TYR A 27 6.57 -18.36 -15.33
N MET A 28 7.89 -18.42 -15.14
CA MET A 28 8.69 -17.29 -14.64
C MET A 28 9.19 -16.37 -15.76
N GLN A 29 9.18 -16.83 -17.03
CA GLN A 29 9.57 -16.03 -18.18
C GLN A 29 8.46 -15.07 -18.63
N ASP A 30 7.21 -15.34 -18.21
CA ASP A 30 6.09 -14.48 -18.54
C ASP A 30 6.06 -13.28 -17.59
N CYS A 31 6.64 -12.18 -18.05
CA CYS A 31 6.65 -10.90 -17.33
C CYS A 31 5.28 -10.21 -17.28
N THR A 32 4.21 -10.81 -17.81
CA THR A 32 2.87 -10.20 -17.72
C THR A 32 2.45 -9.97 -16.28
N TYR A 33 2.94 -10.76 -15.34
CA TYR A 33 2.73 -10.53 -13.92
C TYR A 33 3.29 -9.16 -13.46
N PHE A 34 4.46 -8.74 -13.95
CA PHE A 34 5.03 -7.43 -13.66
C PHE A 34 4.40 -6.30 -14.47
N TYR A 35 3.92 -6.58 -15.70
CA TYR A 35 3.30 -5.60 -16.58
C TYR A 35 1.78 -5.49 -16.41
N GLN A 36 1.14 -6.47 -15.79
CA GLN A 36 -0.27 -6.41 -15.42
C GLN A 36 -0.52 -5.66 -14.12
N GLN A 37 0.48 -5.16 -13.45
CA GLN A 37 0.25 -4.14 -12.44
C GLN A 37 -0.42 -2.96 -13.14
N LYS A 38 -1.73 -2.92 -13.08
CA LYS A 38 -2.53 -1.77 -13.46
C LYS A 38 -2.19 -0.64 -12.50
N TRP A 39 -1.11 0.07 -12.77
CA TRP A 39 -0.73 1.28 -12.05
C TRP A 39 -1.81 2.37 -12.14
N ILE A 40 -2.74 2.22 -13.09
CA ILE A 40 -3.89 3.09 -13.27
C ILE A 40 -5.12 2.32 -12.84
N PHE A 41 -5.44 2.41 -11.56
CA PHE A 41 -6.73 1.95 -11.07
C PHE A 41 -7.79 2.99 -11.44
N SER A 42 -8.84 2.53 -12.09
CA SER A 42 -10.03 3.36 -12.25
C SER A 42 -10.62 3.64 -10.87
N MET A 43 -10.88 4.92 -10.56
CA MET A 43 -11.43 5.31 -9.26
C MET A 43 -12.74 4.58 -8.92
N LYS A 44 -13.55 4.25 -9.92
CA LYS A 44 -14.76 3.45 -9.77
C LYS A 44 -14.47 2.06 -9.19
N ASP A 45 -13.39 1.42 -9.68
CA ASP A 45 -13.00 0.08 -9.27
C ASP A 45 -12.41 0.10 -7.86
N VAL A 46 -11.62 1.14 -7.54
CA VAL A 46 -11.05 1.35 -6.20
C VAL A 46 -12.17 1.52 -5.16
N LEU A 47 -13.11 2.44 -5.39
CA LEU A 47 -14.22 2.70 -4.47
C LEU A 47 -15.05 1.44 -4.22
N ARG A 48 -15.42 0.75 -5.29
CA ARG A 48 -16.24 -0.45 -5.21
C ARG A 48 -15.51 -1.59 -4.49
N THR A 49 -14.29 -1.92 -4.95
CA THR A 49 -13.51 -3.04 -4.40
C THR A 49 -13.19 -2.81 -2.93
N ARG A 50 -12.72 -1.61 -2.55
CA ARG A 50 -12.43 -1.29 -1.15
C ARG A 50 -13.69 -1.34 -0.27
N ARG A 51 -14.80 -0.78 -0.74
CA ARG A 51 -16.07 -0.86 -0.02
C ARG A 51 -16.47 -2.32 0.25
N GLU A 52 -16.35 -3.15 -0.76
CA GLU A 52 -16.67 -4.59 -0.66
C GLU A 52 -15.70 -5.32 0.27
N MET A 53 -14.40 -4.99 0.27
CA MET A 53 -13.41 -5.52 1.21
C MET A 53 -13.76 -5.19 2.67
N PHE A 54 -14.28 -3.98 2.91
CA PHE A 54 -14.74 -3.56 4.24
C PHE A 54 -16.13 -4.11 4.61
N GLY A 55 -16.79 -4.84 3.71
CA GLY A 55 -18.14 -5.35 3.92
C GLY A 55 -19.20 -4.24 4.02
N LEU A 56 -18.90 -3.03 3.55
CA LEU A 56 -19.81 -1.90 3.66
C LEU A 56 -20.85 -1.91 2.54
N THR A 57 -22.12 -1.57 2.87
CA THR A 57 -23.12 -1.22 1.87
C THR A 57 -22.82 0.15 1.27
N GLN A 58 -23.47 0.49 0.15
CA GLN A 58 -23.37 1.83 -0.42
C GLN A 58 -23.91 2.90 0.52
N GLU A 59 -24.98 2.59 1.25
CA GLU A 59 -25.57 3.44 2.28
C GLU A 59 -24.59 3.75 3.40
N GLN A 60 -23.95 2.71 3.95
CA GLN A 60 -22.95 2.85 5.01
C GLN A 60 -21.73 3.66 4.57
N LEU A 61 -21.26 3.45 3.33
CA LEU A 61 -20.10 4.21 2.84
C LEU A 61 -20.41 5.69 2.65
N CYS A 62 -21.60 6.04 2.15
CA CYS A 62 -21.94 7.45 1.87
C CYS A 62 -22.61 8.20 3.02
N GLU A 63 -22.87 7.56 4.15
CA GLU A 63 -23.51 8.18 5.32
C GLU A 63 -22.78 9.47 5.74
N GLY A 64 -23.51 10.60 5.78
CA GLY A 64 -22.94 11.91 6.11
C GLY A 64 -21.94 12.50 5.09
N ILE A 65 -21.76 11.86 3.93
CA ILE A 65 -20.81 12.33 2.89
C ILE A 65 -21.54 12.71 1.60
N CYS A 66 -22.36 11.80 1.05
CA CYS A 66 -23.05 12.05 -0.22
C CYS A 66 -24.30 11.15 -0.34
N SER A 67 -25.09 11.33 -1.41
CA SER A 67 -26.22 10.45 -1.68
C SER A 67 -25.77 9.09 -2.22
N VAL A 68 -26.52 8.03 -1.89
CA VAL A 68 -26.32 6.67 -2.45
C VAL A 68 -26.33 6.68 -3.98
N LYS A 69 -27.20 7.49 -4.58
CA LYS A 69 -27.29 7.65 -6.04
C LYS A 69 -25.98 8.20 -6.62
N SER A 70 -25.35 9.16 -5.96
CA SER A 70 -24.07 9.74 -6.39
C SER A 70 -22.95 8.69 -6.31
N LEU A 71 -22.85 7.95 -5.21
CA LEU A 71 -21.87 6.88 -5.06
C LEU A 71 -22.06 5.78 -6.10
N ARG A 72 -23.30 5.32 -6.31
CA ARG A 72 -23.62 4.29 -7.31
C ARG A 72 -23.22 4.69 -8.73
N ARG A 73 -23.41 5.96 -9.09
CA ARG A 73 -23.01 6.48 -10.41
C ARG A 73 -21.48 6.55 -10.53
N ALA A 74 -20.78 6.93 -9.47
CA ALA A 74 -19.32 6.94 -9.43
C ALA A 74 -18.73 5.53 -9.54
N GLU A 75 -19.25 4.56 -8.78
CA GLU A 75 -18.84 3.15 -8.86
C GLU A 75 -19.11 2.51 -10.24
N LYS A 76 -20.07 3.05 -11.00
CA LYS A 76 -20.32 2.65 -12.39
C LYS A 76 -19.47 3.44 -13.41
N GLY A 77 -18.71 4.42 -12.98
CA GLY A 77 -17.95 5.31 -13.88
C GLY A 77 -18.80 6.22 -14.74
N GLN A 78 -20.03 6.50 -14.30
CA GLN A 78 -20.99 7.36 -15.04
C GLN A 78 -20.80 8.84 -14.74
N THR A 79 -20.20 9.18 -13.61
CA THR A 79 -19.94 10.55 -13.20
C THR A 79 -18.67 10.60 -12.35
N ASP A 80 -17.90 11.66 -12.50
CA ASP A 80 -16.83 12.00 -11.58
C ASP A 80 -17.42 12.62 -10.31
N MET A 81 -16.77 12.36 -9.18
CA MET A 81 -17.13 12.94 -7.90
C MET A 81 -16.33 14.22 -7.65
N GLN A 82 -16.93 15.15 -6.93
CA GLN A 82 -16.18 16.31 -6.41
C GLN A 82 -15.04 15.84 -5.52
N ARG A 83 -13.88 16.49 -5.65
CA ARG A 83 -12.63 16.13 -4.97
C ARG A 83 -12.79 15.95 -3.46
N GLU A 84 -13.49 16.84 -2.80
CA GLU A 84 -13.70 16.78 -1.35
C GLU A 84 -14.62 15.61 -0.93
N THR A 85 -15.64 15.32 -1.72
CA THR A 85 -16.50 14.15 -1.49
C THR A 85 -15.72 12.85 -1.66
N LEU A 86 -14.94 12.76 -2.74
CA LEU A 86 -14.08 11.61 -3.02
C LEU A 86 -13.06 11.39 -1.89
N LYS A 87 -12.42 12.46 -1.42
CA LYS A 87 -11.46 12.42 -0.31
C LYS A 87 -12.08 11.84 0.97
N LYS A 88 -13.31 12.27 1.32
CA LYS A 88 -14.01 11.74 2.50
C LYS A 88 -14.35 10.26 2.35
N LEU A 89 -14.79 9.82 1.17
CA LEU A 89 -15.06 8.41 0.90
C LEU A 89 -13.78 7.56 0.98
N LEU A 90 -12.69 8.02 0.36
CA LEU A 90 -11.39 7.34 0.42
C LEU A 90 -10.87 7.23 1.86
N ASN A 91 -10.97 8.28 2.65
CA ASN A 91 -10.59 8.25 4.06
C ASN A 91 -11.41 7.21 4.85
N ARG A 92 -12.72 7.11 4.63
CA ARG A 92 -13.57 6.08 5.26
C ARG A 92 -13.19 4.66 4.83
N LEU A 93 -12.62 4.50 3.65
CA LEU A 93 -12.10 3.23 3.12
C LEU A 93 -10.63 2.97 3.50
N GLY A 94 -10.07 3.72 4.45
CA GLY A 94 -8.67 3.58 4.87
C GLY A 94 -7.66 4.00 3.80
N LEU A 95 -8.11 4.73 2.77
CA LEU A 95 -7.26 5.29 1.72
C LEU A 95 -7.11 6.80 1.96
N SER A 96 -5.89 7.30 2.01
CA SER A 96 -5.69 8.74 2.07
C SER A 96 -6.15 9.39 0.77
N GLY A 97 -6.73 10.60 0.85
CA GLY A 97 -7.16 11.34 -0.33
C GLY A 97 -6.03 11.76 -1.27
N GLN A 98 -4.78 11.59 -0.85
CA GLN A 98 -3.58 11.64 -1.68
C GLN A 98 -3.19 10.18 -1.98
N MET A 99 -3.74 9.67 -3.07
CA MET A 99 -3.50 8.29 -3.47
C MET A 99 -2.02 7.99 -3.70
N GLN A 100 -1.55 6.94 -3.09
CA GLN A 100 -0.48 6.03 -3.49
C GLN A 100 0.96 6.29 -3.05
N TRP A 101 1.43 7.48 -2.72
CA TRP A 101 2.88 7.67 -2.57
C TRP A 101 3.34 8.22 -1.20
N SER A 102 2.45 8.72 -0.35
CA SER A 102 2.91 9.21 0.94
C SER A 102 3.00 8.07 1.96
N ARG A 103 4.22 7.74 2.31
CA ARG A 103 4.52 6.80 3.40
C ARG A 103 3.95 7.26 4.74
N LEU A 104 3.73 8.55 4.89
CA LEU A 104 3.10 9.21 6.04
C LEU A 104 2.18 10.32 5.58
N ILE A 105 1.08 10.53 6.29
CA ILE A 105 0.18 11.66 6.08
C ILE A 105 0.62 12.77 7.01
N THR A 106 1.41 13.69 6.47
CA THR A 106 1.92 14.86 7.18
C THR A 106 2.17 16.01 6.23
N SER A 107 2.09 17.24 6.72
CA SER A 107 2.56 18.44 6.03
C SER A 107 3.92 18.91 6.58
N ASP A 108 4.42 18.29 7.62
CA ASP A 108 5.70 18.62 8.24
C ASP A 108 6.86 18.03 7.45
N ARG A 109 7.67 18.89 6.84
CA ARG A 109 8.85 18.50 6.05
C ARG A 109 9.91 17.78 6.89
N GLU A 110 10.01 18.15 8.17
CA GLU A 110 10.97 17.51 9.08
C GLU A 110 10.56 16.07 9.36
N VAL A 111 9.27 15.79 9.53
CA VAL A 111 8.73 14.44 9.68
C VAL A 111 9.02 13.60 8.43
N ILE A 112 8.88 14.18 7.23
CA ILE A 112 9.20 13.49 5.98
C ILE A 112 10.69 13.12 5.96
N ARG A 113 11.58 14.06 6.27
CA ARG A 113 13.03 13.83 6.33
C ARG A 113 13.40 12.75 7.35
N MET A 114 12.80 12.82 8.54
CA MET A 114 13.02 11.81 9.58
C MET A 114 12.59 10.40 9.14
N ALA A 115 11.51 10.29 8.38
CA ALA A 115 11.04 9.01 7.85
C ALA A 115 11.95 8.47 6.73
N GLU A 116 12.53 9.34 5.91
CA GLU A 116 13.54 8.97 4.91
C GLU A 116 14.82 8.48 5.59
N GLU A 117 15.34 9.22 6.57
CA GLU A 117 16.50 8.81 7.37
C GLU A 117 16.28 7.48 8.10
N LEU A 118 15.06 7.26 8.63
CA LEU A 118 14.68 5.98 9.25
C LEU A 118 14.80 4.84 8.25
N ALA A 119 14.34 5.02 7.01
CA ALA A 119 14.46 4.01 5.97
C ALA A 119 15.93 3.73 5.63
N ASP A 120 16.78 4.76 5.55
CA ASP A 120 18.21 4.61 5.31
C ASP A 120 18.88 3.84 6.45
N TYR A 121 18.56 4.15 7.71
CA TYR A 121 19.11 3.41 8.86
C TYR A 121 18.69 1.94 8.86
N ILE A 122 17.47 1.62 8.47
CA ILE A 122 16.99 0.24 8.33
C ILE A 122 17.76 -0.47 7.22
N ASN A 123 17.90 0.15 6.05
CA ASN A 123 18.63 -0.40 4.90
C ASN A 123 20.10 -0.66 5.22
N ASP A 124 20.71 0.24 5.99
CA ASP A 124 22.09 0.13 6.49
C ASP A 124 22.26 -0.85 7.67
N ARG A 125 21.16 -1.49 8.12
CA ARG A 125 21.12 -2.36 9.31
C ARG A 125 21.55 -1.69 10.62
N LYS A 126 21.40 -0.38 10.72
CA LYS A 126 21.66 0.43 11.92
C LYS A 126 20.44 0.43 12.86
N PHE A 127 19.95 -0.75 13.23
CA PHE A 127 18.66 -0.93 13.91
C PHE A 127 18.53 -0.18 15.22
N SER A 128 19.61 -0.06 16.01
CA SER A 128 19.58 0.71 17.28
C SER A 128 19.39 2.22 17.04
N VAL A 129 19.95 2.75 15.96
CA VAL A 129 19.76 4.15 15.56
C VAL A 129 18.36 4.33 15.01
N ALA A 130 17.94 3.41 14.16
CA ALA A 130 16.59 3.39 13.58
C ALA A 130 15.50 3.38 14.66
N SER A 131 15.66 2.58 15.73
CA SER A 131 14.69 2.57 16.84
C SER A 131 14.59 3.93 17.55
N LYS A 132 15.71 4.60 17.80
CA LYS A 132 15.70 5.95 18.38
C LYS A 132 15.03 6.97 17.47
N GLN A 133 15.29 6.87 16.17
CA GLN A 133 14.66 7.72 15.15
C GLN A 133 13.14 7.48 15.09
N LEU A 134 12.70 6.21 15.17
CA LEU A 134 11.28 5.85 15.19
C LEU A 134 10.56 6.44 16.41
N GLU A 135 11.17 6.36 17.61
CA GLU A 135 10.61 6.97 18.82
C GLU A 135 10.54 8.51 18.72
N SER A 136 11.54 9.13 18.12
CA SER A 136 11.52 10.58 17.87
C SER A 136 10.40 10.94 16.88
N LEU A 137 10.21 10.12 15.85
CA LEU A 137 9.16 10.29 14.85
C LEU A 137 7.76 10.15 15.49
N LYS A 138 7.57 9.19 16.41
CA LYS A 138 6.31 8.95 17.13
C LYS A 138 5.75 10.20 17.79
N SER A 139 6.60 11.02 18.37
CA SER A 139 6.18 12.24 19.06
C SER A 139 5.72 13.37 18.13
N ARG A 140 5.95 13.23 16.82
CA ARG A 140 5.68 14.26 15.80
C ARG A 140 4.62 13.84 14.78
N ILE A 141 4.24 12.57 14.71
CA ILE A 141 3.21 12.10 13.80
C ILE A 141 1.88 11.97 14.52
N ASP A 142 0.82 12.25 13.78
CA ASP A 142 -0.55 12.05 14.25
C ASP A 142 -0.92 10.56 14.10
N LEU A 143 -0.96 9.85 15.24
CA LEU A 143 -1.30 8.43 15.31
C LEU A 143 -2.82 8.15 15.30
N ASP A 144 -3.66 9.18 15.38
CA ASP A 144 -5.09 9.04 15.16
C ASP A 144 -5.42 8.81 13.69
N ILE A 145 -4.47 9.12 12.80
CA ILE A 145 -4.55 8.79 11.38
C ILE A 145 -4.17 7.31 11.20
N PRO A 146 -5.09 6.43 10.75
CA PRO A 146 -4.86 4.99 10.66
C PRO A 146 -3.60 4.61 9.86
N GLN A 147 -3.31 5.33 8.78
CA GLN A 147 -2.15 5.10 7.92
C GLN A 147 -0.82 5.43 8.62
N ASN A 148 -0.81 6.47 9.44
CA ASN A 148 0.36 6.84 10.24
C ASN A 148 0.60 5.81 11.35
N LYS A 149 -0.48 5.37 12.01
CA LYS A 149 -0.42 4.31 13.02
C LYS A 149 0.08 3.00 12.42
N GLN A 150 -0.43 2.61 11.26
CA GLN A 150 0.06 1.43 10.52
C GLN A 150 1.56 1.54 10.23
N TYR A 151 2.01 2.69 9.70
CA TYR A 151 3.43 2.93 9.43
C TYR A 151 4.29 2.73 10.68
N PHE A 152 3.87 3.32 11.78
CA PHE A 152 4.61 3.24 13.03
C PHE A 152 4.71 1.79 13.54
N LEU A 153 3.58 1.08 13.59
CA LEU A 153 3.52 -0.31 14.08
C LEU A 153 4.33 -1.27 13.20
N GLU A 154 4.25 -1.14 11.89
CA GLU A 154 5.03 -1.93 10.93
C GLU A 154 6.54 -1.71 11.13
N LYS A 155 6.99 -0.45 11.25
CA LYS A 155 8.42 -0.18 11.49
C LYS A 155 8.88 -0.62 12.87
N GLN A 156 8.03 -0.54 13.88
CA GLN A 156 8.32 -1.06 15.21
C GLN A 156 8.48 -2.58 15.18
N ALA A 157 7.54 -3.30 14.56
CA ALA A 157 7.59 -4.75 14.44
C ALA A 157 8.89 -5.21 13.76
N LEU A 158 9.23 -4.61 12.62
CA LEU A 158 10.45 -4.91 11.89
C LEU A 158 11.69 -4.70 12.75
N LEU A 159 11.81 -3.56 13.44
CA LEU A 159 12.97 -3.23 14.23
C LEU A 159 13.12 -4.12 15.47
N GLU A 160 12.02 -4.50 16.11
CA GLU A 160 12.04 -5.41 17.25
C GLU A 160 12.44 -6.83 16.82
N PHE A 161 11.95 -7.28 15.67
CA PHE A 161 12.33 -8.58 15.10
C PHE A 161 13.81 -8.63 14.68
N GLU A 162 14.30 -7.64 13.94
CA GLU A 162 15.68 -7.57 13.49
C GLU A 162 16.69 -7.43 14.65
N GLN A 163 16.26 -6.92 15.80
CA GLN A 163 17.04 -6.85 17.02
C GLN A 163 16.92 -8.11 17.91
N GLY A 164 16.15 -9.12 17.48
CA GLY A 164 15.92 -10.35 18.23
C GLY A 164 15.13 -10.14 19.53
N LYS A 165 14.34 -9.08 19.63
CA LYS A 165 13.54 -8.76 20.82
C LYS A 165 12.22 -9.52 20.87
N VAL A 166 11.74 -9.95 19.71
CA VAL A 166 10.48 -10.69 19.54
C VAL A 166 10.71 -11.94 18.70
N THR A 167 9.91 -12.96 18.94
CA THR A 167 9.88 -14.19 18.14
C THR A 167 9.23 -13.94 16.78
N ARG A 168 9.35 -14.92 15.88
CA ARG A 168 8.68 -14.85 14.58
C ARG A 168 7.16 -14.81 14.74
N GLU A 169 6.61 -15.56 15.66
CA GLU A 169 5.17 -15.60 15.95
C GLU A 169 4.66 -14.25 16.46
N GLU A 170 5.43 -13.62 17.35
CA GLU A 170 5.12 -12.28 17.84
C GLU A 170 5.23 -11.23 16.74
N PHE A 171 6.25 -11.31 15.89
CA PHE A 171 6.40 -10.44 14.73
C PHE A 171 5.19 -10.52 13.80
N VAL A 172 4.75 -11.73 13.43
CA VAL A 172 3.55 -11.93 12.59
C VAL A 172 2.30 -11.34 13.25
N LYS A 173 2.17 -11.45 14.57
CA LYS A 173 1.06 -10.84 15.31
C LYS A 173 1.12 -9.32 15.24
N MET A 174 2.29 -8.72 15.41
CA MET A 174 2.49 -7.27 15.33
C MET A 174 2.19 -6.74 13.92
N GLU A 175 2.63 -7.45 12.86
CA GLU A 175 2.31 -7.10 11.48
C GLU A 175 0.79 -7.17 11.19
N LYS A 176 0.10 -8.17 11.77
CA LYS A 176 -1.35 -8.25 11.70
C LYS A 176 -2.03 -7.06 12.39
N GLU A 177 -1.55 -6.66 13.56
CA GLU A 177 -2.05 -5.48 14.28
C GLU A 177 -1.82 -4.19 13.47
N ALA A 178 -0.67 -4.07 12.80
CA ALA A 178 -0.39 -2.97 11.89
C ALA A 178 -1.36 -2.97 10.69
N LEU A 179 -1.59 -4.13 10.07
CA LEU A 179 -2.53 -4.28 8.96
C LEU A 179 -3.95 -3.88 9.37
N GLU A 180 -4.39 -4.27 10.56
CA GLU A 180 -5.74 -4.00 11.07
C GLU A 180 -6.03 -2.51 11.33
N CYS A 181 -5.01 -1.64 11.32
CA CYS A 181 -5.21 -0.20 11.36
C CYS A 181 -5.97 0.31 10.12
N THR A 182 -5.77 -0.31 8.96
CA THR A 182 -6.37 0.14 7.69
C THR A 182 -7.25 -0.91 7.02
N LEU A 183 -7.08 -2.18 7.36
CA LEU A 183 -7.80 -3.29 6.74
C LEU A 183 -8.00 -4.44 7.74
N ARG A 184 -9.24 -4.89 7.90
CA ARG A 184 -9.52 -6.08 8.71
C ARG A 184 -9.06 -7.34 7.95
N ALA A 185 -8.14 -8.10 8.53
CA ALA A 185 -7.58 -9.31 7.94
C ALA A 185 -8.67 -10.33 7.52
N GLU A 186 -9.77 -10.43 8.27
CA GLU A 186 -10.93 -11.29 7.97
C GLU A 186 -11.54 -11.03 6.58
N ASN A 187 -11.39 -9.80 6.06
CA ASN A 187 -11.96 -9.39 4.78
C ASN A 187 -11.08 -9.78 3.58
N LEU A 188 -9.81 -10.16 3.80
CA LEU A 188 -8.89 -10.57 2.74
C LEU A 188 -9.21 -11.95 2.17
N TYR A 189 -9.58 -12.89 3.03
CA TYR A 189 -9.71 -14.30 2.67
C TYR A 189 -11.03 -14.66 1.96
N ARG A 190 -11.94 -13.71 1.81
CA ARG A 190 -13.30 -13.99 1.31
C ARG A 190 -13.59 -13.46 -0.10
N LYS A 191 -12.62 -12.87 -0.81
CA LYS A 191 -12.89 -12.16 -2.07
C LYS A 191 -11.87 -12.45 -3.16
N GLU A 192 -12.38 -12.65 -4.38
CA GLU A 192 -11.60 -12.89 -5.58
C GLU A 192 -10.81 -11.66 -6.04
N ASN A 193 -11.28 -10.45 -5.70
CA ASN A 193 -10.65 -9.19 -6.08
C ASN A 193 -10.39 -8.35 -4.82
N VAL A 194 -9.13 -8.07 -4.54
CA VAL A 194 -8.70 -7.19 -3.45
C VAL A 194 -7.91 -6.01 -4.02
N TYR A 195 -8.07 -4.85 -3.41
CA TYR A 195 -7.24 -3.68 -3.64
C TYR A 195 -6.50 -3.37 -2.36
N LEU A 196 -5.20 -3.62 -2.37
CA LEU A 196 -4.31 -3.38 -1.23
C LEU A 196 -3.43 -2.16 -1.51
N THR A 197 -3.14 -1.41 -0.48
CA THR A 197 -2.07 -0.41 -0.52
C THR A 197 -0.72 -1.11 -0.44
N GLU A 198 0.36 -0.43 -0.86
CA GLU A 198 1.73 -0.96 -0.76
C GLU A 198 2.06 -1.41 0.67
N ARG A 199 1.61 -0.65 1.68
CA ARG A 199 1.83 -0.99 3.07
C ARG A 199 1.08 -2.22 3.54
N GLU A 200 -0.17 -2.36 3.13
CA GLU A 200 -0.94 -3.55 3.44
C GLU A 200 -0.30 -4.79 2.83
N ILE A 201 0.30 -4.66 1.63
CA ILE A 201 1.09 -5.74 1.02
C ILE A 201 2.31 -6.07 1.87
N ILE A 202 3.05 -5.06 2.35
CA ILE A 202 4.23 -5.26 3.21
C ILE A 202 3.86 -6.01 4.49
N CYS A 203 2.76 -5.65 5.16
CA CYS A 203 2.30 -6.34 6.37
C CYS A 203 1.85 -7.80 6.13
N ILE A 204 1.60 -8.19 4.88
CA ILE A 204 1.14 -9.54 4.51
C ILE A 204 2.30 -10.42 4.03
N SER A 205 3.39 -9.81 3.56
CA SER A 205 4.56 -10.51 2.98
C SER A 205 5.44 -11.14 4.05
#